data_da4f8f9208c3782fd7ae69ef1cd1d6c9
#
_entry.id   da4f8f9208c3782fd7ae69ef1cd1d6c9
#
_cell.length_a   1.000
_cell.length_b   1.000
_cell.length_c   1.000
_cell.angle_alpha   90.00
_cell.angle_beta   90.00
_cell.angle_gamma   90.00
#
_symmetry.space_group_name_H-M   'P 1'
#
loop_
_entity.id
_entity.type
_entity.pdbx_description
1 polymer ?
#
loop_
_entity_poly.entity_id
_entity_poly.type
_entity_poly.pdbx_seq_one_letter_code
_entity_poly.pdbx_strand_id
1 'polypeptide(L)'
;MALNPDIAAYLELVGNGRSSGKSLPMHQLTVQQAREQFDQSSALMDPGLDEPLPRVETLFVPARDGTPLPARLYSPQGLSASPPLPGVLYLHGGGYVVGSLDSHDALCASLAERAGCVVLSLAYRLAPEWRFPTAAEDAEDAWCWLAAEAARLGIDPQRLAVAGDSVGGSLCAVLSHRLALRGDASQPRLQVLIYPVTDASRTRQSIERYAVGHLLEKDSLEWFYQHYQRSPEDRQDPRFSPLLGVVPADLAPTLLLVAECDPLHDEGIAYAEHLRQGGARVELCVYPGMTHDFLRMGAIVDEADDAKGMIADALVAALAT
;
A
#
# COMPACT_ATOMS: atom_id res chain seq x y z
N MET A 1 -20.46 -7.65 -13.16
CA MET A 1 -19.42 -7.43 -14.16
C MET A 1 -18.57 -8.67 -14.21
N ALA A 2 -17.93 -8.98 -15.32
CA ALA A 2 -17.18 -10.23 -15.47
C ALA A 2 -15.75 -10.04 -14.95
N LEU A 3 -15.22 -11.04 -14.23
CA LEU A 3 -13.80 -11.11 -13.91
C LEU A 3 -12.96 -11.17 -15.18
N ASN A 4 -11.75 -10.63 -15.15
CA ASN A 4 -10.73 -10.91 -16.14
C ASN A 4 -10.52 -12.43 -16.24
N PRO A 5 -10.38 -13.02 -17.44
CA PRO A 5 -10.27 -14.48 -17.60
C PRO A 5 -9.10 -15.11 -16.83
N ASP A 6 -7.96 -14.43 -16.78
CA ASP A 6 -6.76 -14.94 -16.08
C ASP A 6 -6.93 -14.87 -14.57
N ILE A 7 -7.54 -13.79 -14.05
CA ILE A 7 -7.97 -13.72 -12.65
C ILE A 7 -8.96 -14.85 -12.34
N ALA A 8 -9.95 -15.09 -13.21
CA ALA A 8 -10.94 -16.15 -12.97
C ALA A 8 -10.27 -17.54 -12.92
N ALA A 9 -9.31 -17.83 -13.82
CA ALA A 9 -8.54 -19.07 -13.80
C ALA A 9 -7.68 -19.21 -12.54
N TYR A 10 -7.05 -18.12 -12.10
CA TYR A 10 -6.28 -18.12 -10.85
C TYR A 10 -7.18 -18.36 -9.63
N LEU A 11 -8.33 -17.70 -9.55
CA LEU A 11 -9.30 -17.91 -8.45
C LEU A 11 -9.84 -19.36 -8.42
N GLU A 12 -10.05 -19.98 -9.58
CA GLU A 12 -10.42 -21.39 -9.68
C GLU A 12 -9.31 -22.29 -9.10
N LEU A 13 -8.05 -22.02 -9.42
CA LEU A 13 -6.90 -22.75 -8.86
C LEU A 13 -6.85 -22.65 -7.33
N VAL A 14 -7.02 -21.43 -6.78
CA VAL A 14 -7.09 -21.18 -5.33
C VAL A 14 -8.26 -21.94 -4.71
N GLY A 15 -9.44 -21.87 -5.34
CA GLY A 15 -10.65 -22.58 -4.90
C GLY A 15 -10.48 -24.11 -4.86
N ASN A 16 -9.82 -24.67 -5.87
CA ASN A 16 -9.49 -26.10 -5.94
C ASN A 16 -8.49 -26.49 -4.84
N GLY A 17 -7.50 -25.66 -4.53
CA GLY A 17 -6.59 -25.85 -3.40
C GLY A 17 -7.33 -25.92 -2.07
N ARG A 18 -8.26 -25.01 -1.83
CA ARG A 18 -9.11 -24.97 -0.62
C ARG A 18 -10.04 -26.17 -0.53
N SER A 19 -10.74 -26.52 -1.60
CA SER A 19 -11.68 -27.63 -1.66
C SER A 19 -11.01 -28.99 -1.43
N SER A 20 -9.75 -29.12 -1.84
CA SER A 20 -8.94 -30.33 -1.60
C SER A 20 -8.23 -30.37 -0.24
N GLY A 21 -8.39 -29.33 0.58
CA GLY A 21 -7.73 -29.21 1.89
C GLY A 21 -6.22 -28.92 1.82
N LYS A 22 -5.69 -28.57 0.64
CA LYS A 22 -4.27 -28.22 0.47
C LYS A 22 -3.93 -26.81 0.95
N SER A 23 -4.91 -25.92 1.00
CA SER A 23 -4.77 -24.55 1.51
C SER A 23 -5.99 -24.16 2.33
N LEU A 24 -5.81 -23.21 3.22
CA LEU A 24 -6.89 -22.62 4.04
C LEU A 24 -7.04 -21.15 3.73
N PRO A 25 -8.25 -20.59 3.90
CA PRO A 25 -8.44 -19.14 3.90
C PRO A 25 -7.61 -18.50 5.02
N MET A 26 -7.15 -17.26 4.81
CA MET A 26 -6.24 -16.57 5.74
C MET A 26 -6.81 -16.49 7.18
N HIS A 27 -8.10 -16.22 7.32
CA HIS A 27 -8.76 -16.12 8.64
C HIS A 27 -8.82 -17.45 9.43
N GLN A 28 -8.47 -18.58 8.81
CA GLN A 28 -8.37 -19.89 9.48
C GLN A 28 -6.93 -20.27 9.84
N LEU A 29 -5.97 -19.44 9.47
CA LEU A 29 -4.56 -19.64 9.77
C LEU A 29 -4.17 -18.97 11.10
N THR A 30 -3.12 -19.48 11.73
CA THR A 30 -2.41 -18.67 12.74
C THR A 30 -1.73 -17.48 12.06
N VAL A 31 -1.45 -16.42 12.81
CA VAL A 31 -0.76 -15.25 12.29
C VAL A 31 0.57 -15.61 11.62
N GLN A 32 1.33 -16.51 12.25
CA GLN A 32 2.62 -16.96 11.68
C GLN A 32 2.44 -17.69 10.35
N GLN A 33 1.48 -18.62 10.24
CA GLN A 33 1.17 -19.31 8.99
C GLN A 33 0.67 -18.34 7.90
N ALA A 34 -0.14 -17.35 8.29
CA ALA A 34 -0.63 -16.32 7.36
C ALA A 34 0.52 -15.49 6.79
N ARG A 35 1.49 -15.08 7.62
CA ARG A 35 2.69 -14.35 7.19
C ARG A 35 3.53 -15.19 6.21
N GLU A 36 3.83 -16.42 6.58
CA GLU A 36 4.61 -17.34 5.72
C GLU A 36 3.92 -17.59 4.38
N GLN A 37 2.61 -17.86 4.39
CA GLN A 37 1.84 -18.07 3.16
C GLN A 37 1.80 -16.81 2.28
N PHE A 38 1.65 -15.63 2.88
CA PHE A 38 1.61 -14.36 2.15
C PHE A 38 2.95 -14.09 1.46
N ASP A 39 4.08 -14.24 2.15
CA ASP A 39 5.41 -14.03 1.58
C ASP A 39 5.70 -15.05 0.46
N GLN A 40 5.37 -16.34 0.66
CA GLN A 40 5.55 -17.36 -0.36
C GLN A 40 4.71 -17.12 -1.62
N SER A 41 3.44 -16.74 -1.46
CA SER A 41 2.57 -16.46 -2.61
C SER A 41 3.02 -15.20 -3.36
N SER A 42 3.48 -14.19 -2.66
CA SER A 42 3.98 -12.94 -3.27
C SER A 42 5.16 -13.18 -4.22
N ALA A 43 6.11 -13.99 -3.81
CA ALA A 43 7.27 -14.34 -4.62
C ALA A 43 6.92 -15.09 -5.92
N LEU A 44 5.75 -15.76 -5.95
CA LEU A 44 5.28 -16.48 -7.15
C LEU A 44 4.46 -15.60 -8.08
N MET A 45 3.78 -14.59 -7.54
CA MET A 45 2.87 -13.73 -8.30
C MET A 45 3.57 -12.57 -9.02
N ASP A 46 4.67 -12.07 -8.48
CA ASP A 46 5.43 -10.96 -9.07
C ASP A 46 6.90 -11.37 -9.27
N PRO A 47 7.33 -11.65 -10.50
CA PRO A 47 8.67 -12.19 -10.78
C PRO A 47 9.79 -11.16 -10.55
N GLY A 48 9.45 -9.87 -10.39
CA GLY A 48 10.43 -8.81 -10.22
C GLY A 48 11.08 -8.35 -11.53
N LEU A 49 12.25 -7.72 -11.40
CA LEU A 49 13.02 -7.21 -12.53
C LEU A 49 13.92 -8.31 -13.11
N ASP A 50 14.15 -8.27 -14.42
CA ASP A 50 15.11 -9.15 -15.11
C ASP A 50 16.56 -8.88 -14.66
N GLU A 51 16.89 -7.60 -14.45
CA GLU A 51 18.19 -7.15 -13.97
C GLU A 51 18.06 -6.46 -12.62
N PRO A 52 18.94 -6.75 -11.66
CA PRO A 52 18.88 -6.13 -10.34
C PRO A 52 19.21 -4.63 -10.42
N LEU A 53 18.57 -3.83 -9.56
CA LEU A 53 18.89 -2.42 -9.43
C LEU A 53 20.34 -2.20 -8.98
N PRO A 54 20.99 -1.11 -9.44
CA PRO A 54 22.35 -0.76 -9.04
C PRO A 54 22.55 -0.58 -7.54
N ARG A 55 21.47 -0.28 -6.81
CA ARG A 55 21.53 -0.09 -5.35
C ARG A 55 20.27 -0.62 -4.68
N VAL A 56 20.45 -1.65 -3.87
CA VAL A 56 19.43 -2.15 -2.92
C VAL A 56 20.11 -2.27 -1.56
N GLU A 57 19.59 -1.56 -0.56
CA GLU A 57 20.20 -1.49 0.78
C GLU A 57 19.19 -1.72 1.88
N THR A 58 19.55 -2.50 2.89
CA THR A 58 18.77 -2.59 4.14
C THR A 58 19.21 -1.48 5.08
N LEU A 59 18.24 -0.75 5.60
CA LEU A 59 18.41 0.37 6.52
C LEU A 59 17.56 0.15 7.77
N PHE A 60 17.78 0.99 8.80
CA PHE A 60 16.93 1.06 9.97
C PHE A 60 16.46 2.49 10.18
N VAL A 61 15.16 2.65 10.28
CA VAL A 61 14.50 3.92 10.58
C VAL A 61 14.14 3.93 12.06
N PRO A 62 14.54 4.94 12.84
CA PRO A 62 14.18 5.01 14.26
C PRO A 62 12.71 5.40 14.40
N ALA A 63 11.91 4.60 15.09
CA ALA A 63 10.61 4.99 15.58
C ALA A 63 10.74 5.98 16.75
N ARG A 64 9.66 6.71 17.07
CA ARG A 64 9.60 7.70 18.18
C ARG A 64 9.93 7.14 19.55
N ASP A 65 9.76 5.83 19.74
CA ASP A 65 10.11 5.11 20.97
C ASP A 65 11.54 4.53 20.95
N GLY A 66 12.31 4.82 19.87
CA GLY A 66 13.68 4.35 19.70
C GLY A 66 13.79 2.95 19.07
N THR A 67 12.69 2.28 18.76
CA THR A 67 12.71 0.98 18.09
C THR A 67 13.26 1.15 16.66
N PRO A 68 14.26 0.36 16.24
CA PRO A 68 14.73 0.39 14.86
C PRO A 68 13.75 -0.36 13.96
N LEU A 69 13.12 0.34 13.02
CA LEU A 69 12.24 -0.24 12.01
C LEU A 69 13.07 -0.64 10.79
N PRO A 70 13.04 -1.91 10.37
CA PRO A 70 13.72 -2.31 9.13
C PRO A 70 13.12 -1.59 7.93
N ALA A 71 13.96 -1.17 6.99
CA ALA A 71 13.54 -0.58 5.73
C ALA A 71 14.49 -1.06 4.61
N ARG A 72 13.97 -1.09 3.38
CA ARG A 72 14.78 -1.42 2.19
C ARG A 72 14.70 -0.28 1.21
N LEU A 73 15.86 0.20 0.79
CA LEU A 73 16.01 1.28 -0.18
C LEU A 73 16.33 0.66 -1.53
N TYR A 74 15.60 1.08 -2.56
CA TYR A 74 15.78 0.72 -3.96
C TYR A 74 16.13 1.96 -4.76
N SER A 75 17.20 1.92 -5.54
CA SER A 75 17.60 3.05 -6.38
C SER A 75 18.09 2.57 -7.75
N PRO A 76 17.58 3.18 -8.84
CA PRO A 76 18.07 2.90 -10.19
C PRO A 76 19.47 3.47 -10.45
N GLN A 77 20.05 4.17 -9.49
CA GLN A 77 21.39 4.77 -9.58
C GLN A 77 22.16 4.57 -8.27
N GLY A 78 23.50 4.59 -8.38
CA GLY A 78 24.36 4.55 -7.20
C GLY A 78 24.25 5.82 -6.34
N LEU A 79 24.77 5.77 -5.12
CA LEU A 79 24.70 6.88 -4.14
C LEU A 79 25.31 8.21 -4.65
N SER A 80 26.31 8.13 -5.54
CA SER A 80 27.01 9.30 -6.10
C SER A 80 26.28 9.95 -7.30
N ALA A 81 25.03 9.55 -7.56
CA ALA A 81 24.26 10.13 -8.64
C ALA A 81 24.05 11.63 -8.46
N SER A 82 24.21 12.38 -9.54
CA SER A 82 24.01 13.84 -9.58
C SER A 82 23.24 14.20 -10.86
N PRO A 83 22.11 14.89 -10.76
CA PRO A 83 21.49 15.46 -9.54
C PRO A 83 20.84 14.39 -8.63
N PRO A 84 20.52 14.74 -7.37
CA PRO A 84 19.76 13.85 -6.48
C PRO A 84 18.42 13.42 -7.09
N LEU A 85 18.02 12.17 -6.83
CA LEU A 85 16.77 11.61 -7.35
C LEU A 85 15.55 12.02 -6.52
N PRO A 86 14.34 11.97 -7.08
CA PRO A 86 13.11 11.99 -6.27
C PRO A 86 13.05 10.80 -5.31
N GLY A 87 12.23 10.91 -4.25
CA GLY A 87 12.05 9.84 -3.28
C GLY A 87 10.59 9.46 -3.05
N VAL A 88 10.34 8.19 -2.79
CA VAL A 88 9.03 7.65 -2.44
C VAL A 88 9.15 6.83 -1.16
N LEU A 89 8.34 7.14 -0.15
CA LEU A 89 8.10 6.22 0.96
C LEU A 89 7.02 5.23 0.53
N TYR A 90 7.35 3.93 0.52
CA TYR A 90 6.40 2.87 0.22
C TYR A 90 5.96 2.15 1.50
N LEU A 91 4.64 2.03 1.69
CA LEU A 91 4.01 1.34 2.81
C LEU A 91 3.24 0.14 2.26
N HIS A 92 3.69 -1.07 2.62
CA HIS A 92 3.14 -2.31 2.07
C HIS A 92 1.74 -2.64 2.57
N GLY A 93 0.98 -3.43 1.81
CA GLY A 93 -0.29 -4.02 2.18
C GLY A 93 -0.16 -5.20 3.15
N GLY A 94 -1.29 -5.88 3.42
CA GLY A 94 -1.31 -7.08 4.27
C GLY A 94 -2.12 -6.94 5.56
N GLY A 95 -3.17 -6.11 5.56
CA GLY A 95 -4.14 -6.03 6.66
C GLY A 95 -3.56 -5.63 8.01
N TYR A 96 -2.41 -4.97 8.05
CA TYR A 96 -1.61 -4.66 9.26
C TYR A 96 -1.05 -5.89 9.99
N VAL A 97 -1.24 -7.10 9.48
CA VAL A 97 -0.90 -8.38 10.16
C VAL A 97 0.14 -9.18 9.40
N VAL A 98 0.07 -9.16 8.08
CA VAL A 98 1.01 -9.82 7.17
C VAL A 98 1.70 -8.80 6.27
N GLY A 99 2.52 -9.25 5.34
CA GLY A 99 3.34 -8.40 4.49
C GLY A 99 4.71 -8.13 5.10
N SER A 100 5.67 -7.91 4.22
CA SER A 100 7.07 -7.74 4.59
C SER A 100 7.80 -6.93 3.50
N LEU A 101 9.07 -6.62 3.72
CA LEU A 101 9.94 -6.07 2.68
C LEU A 101 10.08 -7.05 1.50
N ASP A 102 10.08 -8.37 1.79
CA ASP A 102 10.25 -9.41 0.77
C ASP A 102 8.98 -9.59 -0.08
N SER A 103 7.80 -9.51 0.53
CA SER A 103 6.52 -9.66 -0.20
C SER A 103 6.25 -8.52 -1.20
N HIS A 104 6.91 -7.37 -1.05
CA HIS A 104 6.76 -6.21 -1.94
C HIS A 104 8.07 -5.80 -2.62
N ASP A 105 9.09 -6.67 -2.58
CA ASP A 105 10.42 -6.41 -3.15
C ASP A 105 10.35 -6.11 -4.65
N ALA A 106 9.71 -6.99 -5.41
CA ALA A 106 9.53 -6.86 -6.85
C ALA A 106 8.80 -5.57 -7.25
N LEU A 107 7.70 -5.25 -6.55
CA LEU A 107 6.92 -4.05 -6.79
C LEU A 107 7.72 -2.78 -6.51
N CYS A 108 8.41 -2.70 -5.37
CA CYS A 108 9.22 -1.53 -5.01
C CYS A 108 10.39 -1.33 -5.97
N ALA A 109 11.06 -2.42 -6.38
CA ALA A 109 12.12 -2.36 -7.37
C ALA A 109 11.62 -1.89 -8.74
N SER A 110 10.47 -2.41 -9.21
CA SER A 110 9.84 -1.99 -10.46
C SER A 110 9.44 -0.51 -10.44
N LEU A 111 8.88 0.00 -9.37
CA LEU A 111 8.52 1.42 -9.24
C LEU A 111 9.77 2.31 -9.23
N ALA A 112 10.84 1.90 -8.54
CA ALA A 112 12.10 2.65 -8.52
C ALA A 112 12.72 2.77 -9.92
N GLU A 113 12.73 1.67 -10.67
CA GLU A 113 13.25 1.64 -12.03
C GLU A 113 12.41 2.50 -12.98
N ARG A 114 11.09 2.25 -13.03
CA ARG A 114 10.17 2.89 -13.98
C ARG A 114 10.03 4.38 -13.73
N ALA A 115 9.93 4.81 -12.46
CA ALA A 115 9.81 6.21 -12.12
C ALA A 115 11.15 6.96 -12.03
N GLY A 116 12.29 6.27 -12.14
CA GLY A 116 13.60 6.89 -11.99
C GLY A 116 13.79 7.54 -10.61
N CYS A 117 13.22 6.97 -9.55
CA CYS A 117 13.23 7.52 -8.20
C CYS A 117 13.82 6.52 -7.18
N VAL A 118 14.16 7.02 -6.01
CA VAL A 118 14.50 6.16 -4.88
C VAL A 118 13.22 5.75 -4.16
N VAL A 119 13.02 4.45 -3.95
CA VAL A 119 11.91 3.93 -3.13
C VAL A 119 12.45 3.45 -1.79
N LEU A 120 11.92 3.95 -0.69
CA LEU A 120 12.17 3.46 0.66
C LEU A 120 10.94 2.65 1.11
N SER A 121 11.04 1.32 1.12
CA SER A 121 10.03 0.42 1.64
C SER A 121 10.22 0.24 3.14
N LEU A 122 9.16 0.43 3.94
CA LEU A 122 9.21 0.34 5.39
C LEU A 122 8.56 -0.95 5.89
N ALA A 123 9.25 -1.70 6.74
CA ALA A 123 8.63 -2.75 7.55
C ALA A 123 8.11 -2.11 8.85
N TYR A 124 6.92 -1.51 8.78
CA TYR A 124 6.24 -1.00 9.96
C TYR A 124 5.79 -2.15 10.88
N ARG A 125 5.64 -1.88 12.16
CA ARG A 125 5.29 -2.90 13.16
C ARG A 125 3.89 -3.45 12.95
N LEU A 126 3.78 -4.78 12.94
CA LEU A 126 2.55 -5.52 12.62
C LEU A 126 1.76 -5.95 13.86
N ALA A 127 0.46 -6.04 13.69
CA ALA A 127 -0.45 -6.65 14.64
C ALA A 127 -0.38 -8.20 14.56
N PRO A 128 -0.76 -8.91 15.62
CA PRO A 128 -1.34 -8.43 16.88
C PRO A 128 -0.32 -7.93 17.91
N GLU A 129 0.99 -8.08 17.63
CA GLU A 129 2.06 -7.66 18.54
C GLU A 129 2.01 -6.15 18.77
N TRP A 130 1.73 -5.39 17.70
CA TRP A 130 1.65 -3.93 17.70
C TRP A 130 0.31 -3.48 17.10
N ARG A 131 -0.65 -3.26 18.01
CA ARG A 131 -2.00 -2.87 17.62
C ARG A 131 -2.09 -1.39 17.25
N PHE A 132 -3.24 -0.99 16.74
CA PHE A 132 -3.59 0.41 16.46
C PHE A 132 -3.22 1.32 17.64
N PRO A 133 -2.62 2.50 17.42
CA PRO A 133 -2.30 3.12 16.11
C PRO A 133 -0.84 2.95 15.66
N THR A 134 -0.10 1.95 16.17
CA THR A 134 1.37 1.84 16.01
C THR A 134 1.82 1.94 14.54
N ALA A 135 1.18 1.24 13.60
CA ALA A 135 1.56 1.30 12.19
C ALA A 135 1.44 2.72 11.59
N ALA A 136 0.41 3.47 11.99
CA ALA A 136 0.24 4.86 11.55
C ALA A 136 1.30 5.80 12.16
N GLU A 137 1.77 5.50 13.36
CA GLU A 137 2.86 6.24 14.02
C GLU A 137 4.21 5.93 13.39
N ASP A 138 4.47 4.65 13.07
CA ASP A 138 5.69 4.22 12.35
C ASP A 138 5.78 4.84 10.96
N ALA A 139 4.67 4.92 10.23
CA ALA A 139 4.62 5.57 8.92
C ALA A 139 4.98 7.07 9.01
N GLU A 140 4.49 7.76 10.04
CA GLU A 140 4.80 9.16 10.30
C GLU A 140 6.28 9.36 10.66
N ASP A 141 6.81 8.49 11.54
CA ASP A 141 8.21 8.53 11.95
C ASP A 141 9.14 8.29 10.74
N ALA A 142 8.80 7.33 9.89
CA ALA A 142 9.55 7.03 8.67
C ALA A 142 9.52 8.19 7.67
N TRP A 143 8.39 8.87 7.51
CA TRP A 143 8.30 10.05 6.66
C TRP A 143 9.20 11.18 7.16
N CYS A 144 9.12 11.49 8.44
CA CYS A 144 9.94 12.54 9.06
C CYS A 144 11.44 12.21 8.92
N TRP A 145 11.81 10.95 9.15
CA TRP A 145 13.18 10.49 8.98
C TRP A 145 13.64 10.57 7.54
N LEU A 146 12.83 10.12 6.57
CA LEU A 146 13.15 10.20 5.15
C LEU A 146 13.38 11.64 4.70
N ALA A 147 12.51 12.57 5.10
CA ALA A 147 12.66 13.98 4.76
C ALA A 147 13.95 14.60 5.34
N ALA A 148 14.32 14.22 6.57
CA ALA A 148 15.53 14.70 7.23
C ALA A 148 16.83 14.10 6.62
N GLU A 149 16.81 12.82 6.25
CA GLU A 149 17.97 12.08 5.77
C GLU A 149 18.07 12.03 4.24
N ALA A 150 17.12 12.64 3.52
CA ALA A 150 17.00 12.55 2.07
C ALA A 150 18.33 12.84 1.35
N ALA A 151 18.99 13.93 1.68
CA ALA A 151 20.26 14.31 1.05
C ALA A 151 21.36 13.25 1.25
N ARG A 152 21.45 12.64 2.44
CA ARG A 152 22.39 11.56 2.73
C ARG A 152 22.10 10.29 1.92
N LEU A 153 20.84 10.07 1.57
CA LEU A 153 20.39 8.93 0.77
C LEU A 153 20.50 9.16 -0.75
N GLY A 154 20.90 10.36 -1.19
CA GLY A 154 20.94 10.74 -2.59
C GLY A 154 19.57 11.18 -3.13
N ILE A 155 18.68 11.59 -2.23
CA ILE A 155 17.29 11.99 -2.53
C ILE A 155 17.18 13.52 -2.40
N ASP A 156 16.39 14.13 -3.29
CA ASP A 156 15.99 15.52 -3.18
C ASP A 156 14.84 15.65 -2.17
N PRO A 157 15.05 16.31 -1.01
CA PRO A 157 14.01 16.42 0.02
C PRO A 157 12.77 17.23 -0.40
N GLN A 158 12.86 17.98 -1.51
CA GLN A 158 11.72 18.72 -2.03
C GLN A 158 10.90 17.92 -3.04
N ARG A 159 11.35 16.71 -3.42
CA ARG A 159 10.69 15.85 -4.40
C ARG A 159 10.35 14.50 -3.78
N LEU A 160 9.48 14.53 -2.77
CA LEU A 160 9.05 13.35 -2.03
C LEU A 160 7.58 13.03 -2.32
N ALA A 161 7.27 11.74 -2.43
CA ALA A 161 5.92 11.20 -2.52
C ALA A 161 5.72 10.03 -1.56
N VAL A 162 4.48 9.65 -1.35
CA VAL A 162 4.13 8.46 -0.57
C VAL A 162 3.26 7.53 -1.42
N ALA A 163 3.49 6.24 -1.34
CA ALA A 163 2.73 5.22 -2.07
C ALA A 163 2.49 4.00 -1.18
N GLY A 164 1.38 3.31 -1.40
CA GLY A 164 1.09 2.08 -0.69
C GLY A 164 -0.19 1.41 -1.16
N ASP A 165 -0.26 0.11 -0.95
CA ASP A 165 -1.37 -0.74 -1.34
C ASP A 165 -2.18 -1.22 -0.14
N SER A 166 -3.49 -1.39 -0.33
CA SER A 166 -4.40 -1.89 0.71
C SER A 166 -4.30 -1.04 1.99
N VAL A 167 -4.01 -1.64 3.14
CA VAL A 167 -3.76 -0.90 4.39
C VAL A 167 -2.53 0.01 4.32
N GLY A 168 -1.55 -0.27 3.46
CA GLY A 168 -0.45 0.65 3.17
C GLY A 168 -0.96 1.93 2.50
N GLY A 169 -1.93 1.83 1.60
CA GLY A 169 -2.64 2.98 1.04
C GLY A 169 -3.41 3.77 2.10
N SER A 170 -4.02 3.07 3.07
CA SER A 170 -4.64 3.72 4.24
C SER A 170 -3.62 4.52 5.06
N LEU A 171 -2.46 3.92 5.34
CA LEU A 171 -1.37 4.58 6.06
C LEU A 171 -0.87 5.83 5.32
N CYS A 172 -0.75 5.76 3.97
CA CYS A 172 -0.40 6.91 3.13
C CYS A 172 -1.44 8.04 3.24
N ALA A 173 -2.73 7.70 3.18
CA ALA A 173 -3.82 8.66 3.33
C ALA A 173 -3.79 9.33 4.71
N VAL A 174 -3.67 8.54 5.78
CA VAL A 174 -3.57 9.02 7.17
C VAL A 174 -2.36 9.93 7.34
N LEU A 175 -1.20 9.52 6.85
CA LEU A 175 0.03 10.32 6.89
C LEU A 175 -0.16 11.68 6.21
N SER A 176 -0.65 11.67 4.97
CA SER A 176 -0.87 12.90 4.20
C SER A 176 -1.85 13.85 4.88
N HIS A 177 -2.96 13.32 5.42
CA HIS A 177 -3.93 14.11 6.18
C HIS A 177 -3.30 14.75 7.42
N ARG A 178 -2.53 14.00 8.20
CA ARG A 178 -1.90 14.49 9.44
C ARG A 178 -0.86 15.57 9.16
N LEU A 179 -0.04 15.39 8.12
CA LEU A 179 0.95 16.40 7.72
C LEU A 179 0.27 17.70 7.26
N ALA A 180 -0.78 17.58 6.44
CA ALA A 180 -1.52 18.75 5.96
C ALA A 180 -2.26 19.48 7.09
N LEU A 181 -2.93 18.77 8.01
CA LEU A 181 -3.60 19.38 9.16
C LEU A 181 -2.65 20.13 10.11
N ARG A 182 -1.38 19.70 10.18
CA ARG A 182 -0.35 20.39 10.98
C ARG A 182 0.35 21.53 10.22
N GLY A 183 0.09 21.67 8.93
CA GLY A 183 0.82 22.62 8.08
C GLY A 183 2.31 22.28 7.98
N ASP A 184 2.64 20.99 7.95
CA ASP A 184 4.03 20.52 7.90
C ASP A 184 4.67 20.96 6.58
N ALA A 185 5.92 21.43 6.64
CA ALA A 185 6.65 21.89 5.46
C ALA A 185 7.09 20.75 4.54
N SER A 186 7.16 19.53 5.07
CA SER A 186 7.57 18.32 4.33
C SER A 186 6.38 17.48 3.87
N GLN A 187 5.36 18.10 3.28
CA GLN A 187 4.24 17.35 2.72
C GLN A 187 4.63 16.59 1.45
N PRO A 188 4.02 15.42 1.17
CA PRO A 188 4.24 14.71 -0.08
C PRO A 188 3.70 15.51 -1.27
N ARG A 189 4.41 15.49 -2.40
CA ARG A 189 3.93 16.08 -3.66
C ARG A 189 2.83 15.26 -4.32
N LEU A 190 2.75 13.98 -3.99
CA LEU A 190 1.73 13.03 -4.45
C LEU A 190 1.53 11.96 -3.39
N GLN A 191 0.28 11.54 -3.19
CA GLN A 191 -0.03 10.28 -2.52
C GLN A 191 -0.63 9.30 -3.54
N VAL A 192 -0.06 8.09 -3.62
CA VAL A 192 -0.55 7.00 -4.47
C VAL A 192 -1.21 5.96 -3.57
N LEU A 193 -2.52 5.83 -3.70
CA LEU A 193 -3.36 4.99 -2.88
C LEU A 193 -3.90 3.83 -3.73
N ILE A 194 -3.41 2.63 -3.50
CA ILE A 194 -3.70 1.47 -4.34
C ILE A 194 -4.72 0.60 -3.59
N TYR A 195 -5.93 0.51 -4.09
CA TYR A 195 -7.11 -0.19 -3.49
C TYR A 195 -7.15 -0.07 -1.94
N PRO A 196 -7.11 1.15 -1.38
CA PRO A 196 -6.89 1.36 0.05
C PRO A 196 -8.09 0.91 0.89
N VAL A 197 -7.83 0.45 2.13
CA VAL A 197 -8.86 0.40 3.18
C VAL A 197 -9.15 1.83 3.63
N THR A 198 -10.39 2.27 3.52
CA THR A 198 -10.75 3.66 3.87
C THR A 198 -11.86 3.80 4.91
N ASP A 199 -12.62 2.72 5.17
CA ASP A 199 -13.76 2.73 6.12
C ASP A 199 -14.00 1.36 6.75
N ALA A 200 -13.29 1.05 7.83
CA ALA A 200 -13.49 -0.18 8.61
C ALA A 200 -14.70 -0.10 9.58
N SER A 201 -15.41 1.03 9.61
CA SER A 201 -16.49 1.28 10.58
C SER A 201 -17.82 0.66 10.20
N ARG A 202 -18.00 0.28 8.93
CA ARG A 202 -19.27 -0.28 8.41
C ARG A 202 -19.04 -1.18 7.20
N THR A 203 -20.00 -2.09 7.00
CA THR A 203 -20.06 -2.95 5.81
C THR A 203 -20.68 -2.19 4.64
N ARG A 204 -20.08 -2.30 3.44
CA ARG A 204 -20.56 -1.74 2.17
C ARG A 204 -21.05 -2.86 1.24
N GLN A 205 -21.73 -2.50 0.16
CA GLN A 205 -22.33 -3.47 -0.77
C GLN A 205 -21.26 -4.34 -1.46
N SER A 206 -20.09 -3.78 -1.80
CA SER A 206 -18.98 -4.54 -2.39
C SER A 206 -18.43 -5.62 -1.45
N ILE A 207 -18.39 -5.36 -0.13
CA ILE A 207 -17.98 -6.36 0.87
C ILE A 207 -18.90 -7.59 0.85
N GLU A 208 -20.22 -7.37 0.70
CA GLU A 208 -21.17 -8.49 0.60
C GLU A 208 -21.15 -9.16 -0.78
N ARG A 209 -20.96 -8.38 -1.85
CA ARG A 209 -20.93 -8.88 -3.23
C ARG A 209 -19.71 -9.78 -3.48
N TYR A 210 -18.57 -9.39 -2.95
CA TYR A 210 -17.29 -10.09 -3.14
C TYR A 210 -16.81 -10.79 -1.87
N ALA A 211 -17.77 -11.19 -1.02
CA ALA A 211 -17.50 -11.77 0.31
C ALA A 211 -16.66 -13.03 0.29
N VAL A 212 -16.75 -13.82 -0.78
CA VAL A 212 -16.07 -15.12 -0.91
C VAL A 212 -15.53 -15.30 -2.33
N GLY A 213 -14.37 -15.94 -2.45
CA GLY A 213 -13.81 -16.34 -3.74
C GLY A 213 -13.12 -15.23 -4.55
N HIS A 214 -12.81 -14.08 -3.95
CA HIS A 214 -12.18 -12.92 -4.61
C HIS A 214 -10.83 -12.53 -3.98
N LEU A 215 -10.07 -13.50 -3.47
CA LEU A 215 -8.80 -13.39 -2.74
C LEU A 215 -8.95 -12.73 -1.37
N LEU A 216 -9.17 -11.43 -1.33
CA LEU A 216 -9.61 -10.76 -0.11
C LEU A 216 -11.08 -11.10 0.13
N GLU A 217 -11.36 -11.73 1.26
CA GLU A 217 -12.70 -12.18 1.64
C GLU A 217 -13.17 -11.43 2.87
N LYS A 218 -14.49 -11.31 3.03
CA LYS A 218 -15.11 -10.61 4.16
C LYS A 218 -14.60 -11.10 5.52
N ASP A 219 -14.52 -12.42 5.70
CA ASP A 219 -14.06 -13.01 6.97
C ASP A 219 -12.57 -12.74 7.21
N SER A 220 -11.75 -12.72 6.15
CA SER A 220 -10.34 -12.36 6.23
C SER A 220 -10.16 -10.89 6.58
N LEU A 221 -10.97 -10.00 5.99
CA LEU A 221 -10.97 -8.57 6.30
C LEU A 221 -11.32 -8.32 7.77
N GLU A 222 -12.37 -8.99 8.28
CA GLU A 222 -12.76 -8.91 9.69
C GLU A 222 -11.67 -9.47 10.61
N TRP A 223 -11.02 -10.57 10.24
CA TRP A 223 -9.90 -11.15 10.97
C TRP A 223 -8.72 -10.17 11.08
N PHE A 224 -8.36 -9.46 10.02
CA PHE A 224 -7.37 -8.40 10.04
C PHE A 224 -7.72 -7.28 11.01
N TYR A 225 -8.94 -6.78 10.94
CA TYR A 225 -9.41 -5.70 11.81
C TYR A 225 -9.39 -6.10 13.28
N GLN A 226 -9.80 -7.34 13.62
CA GLN A 226 -9.77 -7.85 14.98
C GLN A 226 -8.35 -7.94 15.55
N HIS A 227 -7.35 -8.27 14.74
CA HIS A 227 -5.96 -8.31 15.16
C HIS A 227 -5.38 -6.90 15.37
N TYR A 228 -5.72 -5.97 14.49
CA TYR A 228 -5.15 -4.62 14.53
C TYR A 228 -5.82 -3.71 15.56
N GLN A 229 -7.14 -3.74 15.72
CA GLN A 229 -7.85 -2.92 16.70
C GLN A 229 -7.52 -3.32 18.14
N ARG A 230 -7.54 -2.36 19.06
CA ARG A 230 -7.54 -2.59 20.52
C ARG A 230 -8.97 -2.83 21.01
N SER A 231 -9.91 -2.09 20.43
CA SER A 231 -11.35 -2.23 20.65
C SER A 231 -12.12 -1.86 19.36
N PRO A 232 -13.40 -2.26 19.20
CA PRO A 232 -14.19 -1.94 18.01
C PRO A 232 -14.34 -0.44 17.74
N GLU A 233 -14.24 0.41 18.77
CA GLU A 233 -14.32 1.87 18.66
C GLU A 233 -13.16 2.46 17.84
N ASP A 234 -11.98 1.80 17.83
CA ASP A 234 -10.84 2.23 17.05
C ASP A 234 -11.18 2.35 15.54
N ARG A 235 -12.14 1.57 15.03
CA ARG A 235 -12.60 1.64 13.64
C ARG A 235 -13.28 2.97 13.28
N GLN A 236 -13.71 3.75 14.28
CA GLN A 236 -14.28 5.08 14.09
C GLN A 236 -13.22 6.19 14.08
N ASP A 237 -11.98 5.88 14.44
CA ASP A 237 -10.88 6.84 14.40
C ASP A 237 -10.44 7.09 12.94
N PRO A 238 -10.31 8.35 12.49
CA PRO A 238 -9.83 8.66 11.15
C PRO A 238 -8.44 8.11 10.80
N ARG A 239 -7.64 7.72 11.80
CA ARG A 239 -6.35 7.05 11.58
C ARG A 239 -6.51 5.57 11.23
N PHE A 240 -7.68 4.98 11.47
CA PHE A 240 -8.06 3.64 11.02
C PHE A 240 -8.94 3.70 9.77
N SER A 241 -9.87 4.64 9.75
CA SER A 241 -10.87 4.84 8.69
C SER A 241 -10.75 6.27 8.11
N PRO A 242 -9.81 6.55 7.21
CA PRO A 242 -9.54 7.90 6.71
C PRO A 242 -10.75 8.56 6.03
N LEU A 243 -11.71 7.80 5.54
CA LEU A 243 -12.98 8.32 4.99
C LEU A 243 -13.80 9.12 6.04
N LEU A 244 -13.60 8.87 7.34
CA LEU A 244 -14.28 9.59 8.42
C LEU A 244 -13.56 10.89 8.82
N GLY A 245 -12.36 11.13 8.25
CA GLY A 245 -11.56 12.29 8.55
C GLY A 245 -12.02 13.55 7.80
N VAL A 246 -11.64 14.71 8.33
CA VAL A 246 -11.78 15.99 7.63
C VAL A 246 -10.72 16.08 6.53
N VAL A 247 -11.10 16.49 5.33
CA VAL A 247 -10.16 16.70 4.22
C VAL A 247 -9.45 18.06 4.42
N PRO A 248 -8.12 18.08 4.59
CA PRO A 248 -7.37 19.33 4.71
C PRO A 248 -7.37 20.11 3.37
N ALA A 249 -7.35 21.44 3.46
CA ALA A 249 -7.36 22.31 2.27
C ALA A 249 -6.14 22.09 1.35
N ASP A 250 -4.98 21.84 1.96
CA ASP A 250 -3.69 21.67 1.26
C ASP A 250 -3.25 20.20 1.19
N LEU A 251 -4.23 19.29 1.08
CA LEU A 251 -3.93 17.87 0.94
C LEU A 251 -3.16 17.60 -0.37
N ALA A 252 -2.15 16.73 -0.27
CA ALA A 252 -1.38 16.28 -1.44
C ALA A 252 -2.32 15.78 -2.56
N PRO A 253 -2.01 16.06 -3.83
CA PRO A 253 -2.69 15.42 -4.96
C PRO A 253 -2.71 13.91 -4.78
N THR A 254 -3.82 13.29 -5.18
CA THR A 254 -4.07 11.87 -4.96
C THR A 254 -4.23 11.14 -6.30
N LEU A 255 -3.44 10.09 -6.52
CA LEU A 255 -3.74 9.04 -7.47
C LEU A 255 -4.35 7.87 -6.68
N LEU A 256 -5.59 7.50 -7.00
CA LEU A 256 -6.32 6.42 -6.33
C LEU A 256 -6.70 5.34 -7.33
N LEU A 257 -6.19 4.13 -7.14
CA LEU A 257 -6.51 2.96 -7.93
C LEU A 257 -7.49 2.08 -7.15
N VAL A 258 -8.52 1.56 -7.81
CA VAL A 258 -9.45 0.58 -7.25
C VAL A 258 -9.65 -0.59 -8.19
N ALA A 259 -9.72 -1.80 -7.65
CA ALA A 259 -10.11 -2.98 -8.39
C ALA A 259 -11.65 -3.09 -8.42
N GLU A 260 -12.21 -3.51 -9.56
CA GLU A 260 -13.67 -3.58 -9.71
C GLU A 260 -14.31 -4.71 -8.90
N CYS A 261 -13.62 -5.87 -8.83
CA CYS A 261 -14.12 -7.08 -8.17
C CYS A 261 -13.49 -7.24 -6.76
N ASP A 262 -13.52 -6.18 -5.96
CA ASP A 262 -12.85 -6.07 -4.67
C ASP A 262 -13.88 -5.73 -3.56
N PRO A 263 -13.84 -6.39 -2.39
CA PRO A 263 -14.59 -5.96 -1.22
C PRO A 263 -14.43 -4.46 -0.88
N LEU A 264 -13.25 -3.88 -1.14
CA LEU A 264 -12.93 -2.47 -0.83
C LEU A 264 -13.34 -1.49 -1.94
N HIS A 265 -13.94 -1.97 -3.04
CA HIS A 265 -14.32 -1.13 -4.18
C HIS A 265 -15.16 0.09 -3.78
N ASP A 266 -16.30 -0.15 -3.09
CA ASP A 266 -17.24 0.93 -2.79
C ASP A 266 -16.66 1.98 -1.84
N GLU A 267 -15.81 1.57 -0.89
CA GLU A 267 -15.18 2.52 0.03
C GLU A 267 -14.08 3.32 -0.65
N GLY A 268 -13.34 2.73 -1.60
CA GLY A 268 -12.37 3.44 -2.44
C GLY A 268 -13.04 4.53 -3.29
N ILE A 269 -14.15 4.21 -3.96
CA ILE A 269 -14.95 5.18 -4.72
C ILE A 269 -15.48 6.29 -3.79
N ALA A 270 -16.04 5.92 -2.63
CA ALA A 270 -16.56 6.89 -1.67
C ALA A 270 -15.44 7.81 -1.13
N TYR A 271 -14.24 7.28 -0.96
CA TYR A 271 -13.10 8.07 -0.50
C TYR A 271 -12.65 9.08 -1.54
N ALA A 272 -12.56 8.68 -2.82
CA ALA A 272 -12.24 9.60 -3.91
C ALA A 272 -13.25 10.76 -3.98
N GLU A 273 -14.54 10.46 -3.82
CA GLU A 273 -15.60 11.49 -3.81
C GLU A 273 -15.50 12.39 -2.58
N HIS A 274 -15.25 11.82 -1.40
CA HIS A 274 -15.04 12.58 -0.16
C HIS A 274 -13.86 13.57 -0.29
N LEU A 275 -12.74 13.13 -0.84
CA LEU A 275 -11.58 13.98 -1.09
C LEU A 275 -11.91 15.12 -2.07
N ARG A 276 -12.61 14.83 -3.18
CA ARG A 276 -13.02 15.84 -4.17
C ARG A 276 -13.98 16.87 -3.57
N GLN A 277 -14.95 16.45 -2.77
CA GLN A 277 -15.86 17.34 -2.07
C GLN A 277 -15.14 18.25 -1.08
N GLY A 278 -14.05 17.76 -0.48
CA GLY A 278 -13.15 18.55 0.36
C GLY A 278 -12.21 19.49 -0.41
N GLY A 279 -12.25 19.48 -1.75
CA GLY A 279 -11.43 20.34 -2.60
C GLY A 279 -10.08 19.76 -3.01
N ALA A 280 -9.78 18.52 -2.65
CA ALA A 280 -8.53 17.87 -3.04
C ALA A 280 -8.53 17.46 -4.52
N ARG A 281 -7.34 17.46 -5.14
CA ARG A 281 -7.14 16.96 -6.50
C ARG A 281 -7.04 15.43 -6.48
N VAL A 282 -7.97 14.73 -7.15
CA VAL A 282 -8.03 13.27 -7.16
C VAL A 282 -8.16 12.75 -8.59
N GLU A 283 -7.20 11.97 -9.00
CA GLU A 283 -7.28 11.08 -10.15
C GLU A 283 -7.71 9.70 -9.64
N LEU A 284 -8.83 9.19 -10.14
CA LEU A 284 -9.39 7.89 -9.77
C LEU A 284 -9.34 6.96 -10.98
N CYS A 285 -8.66 5.83 -10.82
CA CYS A 285 -8.56 4.78 -11.83
C CYS A 285 -9.23 3.51 -11.32
N VAL A 286 -10.24 3.03 -12.08
CA VAL A 286 -10.92 1.77 -11.79
C VAL A 286 -10.40 0.71 -12.77
N TYR A 287 -9.91 -0.41 -12.24
CA TYR A 287 -9.42 -1.54 -13.05
C TYR A 287 -10.51 -2.59 -13.24
N PRO A 288 -11.11 -2.67 -14.44
CA PRO A 288 -12.22 -3.58 -14.72
C PRO A 288 -11.78 -5.04 -14.58
N GLY A 289 -12.64 -5.86 -13.96
CA GLY A 289 -12.40 -7.30 -13.83
C GLY A 289 -11.29 -7.71 -12.86
N MET A 290 -10.56 -6.75 -12.27
CA MET A 290 -9.49 -7.02 -11.32
C MET A 290 -10.02 -7.26 -9.91
N THR A 291 -9.30 -8.10 -9.16
CA THR A 291 -9.51 -8.35 -7.72
C THR A 291 -8.52 -7.56 -6.88
N HIS A 292 -8.72 -7.57 -5.57
CA HIS A 292 -7.72 -7.07 -4.63
C HIS A 292 -6.34 -7.68 -4.90
N ASP A 293 -5.27 -6.96 -4.62
CA ASP A 293 -3.86 -7.37 -4.81
C ASP A 293 -3.39 -7.50 -6.28
N PHE A 294 -4.21 -7.19 -7.28
CA PHE A 294 -3.86 -7.40 -8.70
C PHE A 294 -2.53 -6.73 -9.12
N LEU A 295 -2.15 -5.62 -8.48
CA LEU A 295 -0.90 -4.91 -8.79
C LEU A 295 0.36 -5.79 -8.61
N ARG A 296 0.30 -6.77 -7.71
CA ARG A 296 1.39 -7.74 -7.47
C ARG A 296 1.22 -9.05 -8.23
N MET A 297 0.35 -9.09 -9.23
CA MET A 297 0.05 -10.28 -10.03
C MET A 297 0.63 -10.20 -11.45
N GLY A 298 1.83 -9.63 -11.59
CA GLY A 298 2.47 -9.46 -12.90
C GLY A 298 2.77 -10.76 -13.64
N ALA A 299 2.84 -11.90 -12.96
CA ALA A 299 2.92 -13.22 -13.59
C ALA A 299 1.56 -13.77 -14.06
N ILE A 300 0.46 -13.08 -13.76
CA ILE A 300 -0.92 -13.58 -14.00
C ILE A 300 -1.67 -12.65 -14.96
N VAL A 301 -1.58 -11.32 -14.79
CA VAL A 301 -2.34 -10.34 -15.56
C VAL A 301 -1.48 -9.17 -16.03
N ASP A 302 -1.68 -8.75 -17.28
CA ASP A 302 -0.98 -7.62 -17.89
C ASP A 302 -1.39 -6.29 -17.27
N GLU A 303 -2.61 -6.18 -16.72
CA GLU A 303 -3.10 -4.99 -16.02
C GLU A 303 -2.27 -4.63 -14.79
N ALA A 304 -1.54 -5.58 -14.21
CA ALA A 304 -0.57 -5.30 -13.14
C ALA A 304 0.60 -4.44 -13.66
N ASP A 305 1.09 -4.76 -14.85
CA ASP A 305 2.17 -4.01 -15.50
C ASP A 305 1.69 -2.62 -15.96
N ASP A 306 0.52 -2.54 -16.55
CA ASP A 306 -0.13 -1.28 -16.93
C ASP A 306 -0.31 -0.35 -15.72
N ALA A 307 -0.76 -0.89 -14.59
CA ALA A 307 -0.94 -0.12 -13.36
C ALA A 307 0.40 0.36 -12.76
N LYS A 308 1.44 -0.46 -12.78
CA LYS A 308 2.81 -0.05 -12.39
C LYS A 308 3.31 1.09 -13.28
N GLY A 309 3.07 1.00 -14.60
CA GLY A 309 3.38 2.07 -15.56
C GLY A 309 2.66 3.37 -15.24
N MET A 310 1.34 3.32 -15.03
CA MET A 310 0.54 4.50 -14.66
C MET A 310 1.03 5.15 -13.36
N ILE A 311 1.34 4.36 -12.33
CA ILE A 311 1.89 4.87 -11.07
C ILE A 311 3.23 5.57 -11.31
N ALA A 312 4.11 4.95 -12.10
CA ALA A 312 5.41 5.52 -12.42
C ALA A 312 5.28 6.85 -13.16
N ASP A 313 4.41 6.94 -14.17
CA ASP A 313 4.15 8.17 -14.92
C ASP A 313 3.62 9.29 -14.01
N ALA A 314 2.70 8.98 -13.09
CA ALA A 314 2.19 9.94 -12.12
C ALA A 314 3.29 10.43 -11.15
N LEU A 315 4.16 9.52 -10.68
CA LEU A 315 5.32 9.88 -9.85
C LEU A 315 6.28 10.79 -10.62
N VAL A 316 6.63 10.44 -11.87
CA VAL A 316 7.49 11.29 -12.73
C VAL A 316 6.90 12.68 -12.89
N ALA A 317 5.60 12.77 -13.19
CA ALA A 317 4.93 14.06 -13.39
C ALA A 317 4.88 14.91 -12.11
N ALA A 318 4.57 14.30 -10.97
CA ALA A 318 4.46 15.01 -9.68
C ALA A 318 5.81 15.43 -9.09
N LEU A 319 6.86 14.64 -9.36
CA LEU A 319 8.20 14.81 -8.82
C LEU A 319 9.16 15.49 -9.82
N ALA A 320 8.67 15.97 -10.95
CA ALA A 320 9.44 16.80 -11.87
C ALA A 320 9.94 18.08 -11.17
N THR A 321 11.08 18.60 -11.63
CA THR A 321 11.73 19.82 -11.10
C THR A 321 10.94 21.09 -11.42
#